data_7a4d16c1a1807ab6198dbcd59d7300bf
#
_entry.id   7a4d16c1a1807ab6198dbcd59d7300bf
#
_cell.length_a   1.000
_cell.length_b   1.000
_cell.length_c   1.000
_cell.angle_alpha   90.00
_cell.angle_beta   90.00
_cell.angle_gamma   90.00
#
_symmetry.space_group_name_H-M   'P 1'
#
loop_
_entity.id
_entity.type
_entity.pdbx_description
1 polymer ?
#
loop_
_entity_poly.entity_id
_entity_poly.type
_entity_poly.pdbx_seq_one_letter_code
_entity_poly.pdbx_strand_id
1 'polypeptide(L)'
;MLKQIPTHLITGFLGAGKTTLLQHWLAQKPAHERWAILVNEFGAIGLDAALLSGATEQSDTKTDDVFIQEVAGGCLCCAAGVPLTVALNRLLKRAQPDRFFIEPTGLGHPKAVLAVLTGPLYQGVLDVQQTVTLVDARLIKDSRYSEHPTFRQQLAIADRVVASKADQYQGTEFADLTAFLSANFPKLAAPMRSSAEQPVSLAQLLADGTDAPVVAHSAPALTIAQPRINLPLGPAPGDWVCLQNSSAGYYSIGWQFLPTDRFDPSALIALIDEVRPIRVKAWINTAVGSLQINRTLGAETETETETESEAPGQSVNRLELILDRALDAAPLTTRLRACLLS
;
A
#
# COMPACT_ATOMS: atom_id res chain seq x y z
N MET A 1 23.29 -3.13 -24.12
CA MET A 1 21.82 -3.23 -23.99
C MET A 1 21.49 -2.97 -22.53
N LEU A 2 20.60 -2.03 -22.23
CA LEU A 2 20.10 -1.88 -20.87
C LEU A 2 19.38 -3.18 -20.50
N LYS A 3 19.77 -3.81 -19.39
CA LYS A 3 19.11 -5.00 -18.86
C LYS A 3 17.68 -4.59 -18.47
N GLN A 4 16.67 -5.24 -19.04
CA GLN A 4 15.29 -5.00 -18.61
C GLN A 4 15.14 -5.36 -17.14
N ILE A 5 14.48 -4.52 -16.38
CA ILE A 5 14.34 -4.67 -14.94
C ILE A 5 13.09 -5.49 -14.63
N PRO A 6 13.23 -6.73 -14.10
CA PRO A 6 12.09 -7.52 -13.65
C PRO A 6 11.24 -6.71 -12.66
N THR A 7 9.97 -6.48 -13.00
CA THR A 7 9.07 -5.58 -12.29
C THR A 7 7.83 -6.33 -11.84
N HIS A 8 7.57 -6.36 -10.54
CA HIS A 8 6.47 -7.11 -9.92
C HIS A 8 5.42 -6.16 -9.36
N LEU A 9 4.17 -6.33 -9.78
CA LEU A 9 3.01 -5.63 -9.22
C LEU A 9 2.35 -6.50 -8.16
N ILE A 10 2.30 -6.00 -6.92
CA ILE A 10 1.71 -6.70 -5.77
C ILE A 10 0.41 -5.99 -5.41
N THR A 11 -0.72 -6.63 -5.70
CA THR A 11 -2.05 -6.08 -5.43
C THR A 11 -2.79 -6.89 -4.37
N GLY A 12 -3.96 -6.44 -4.01
CA GLY A 12 -4.84 -7.09 -3.04
C GLY A 12 -5.59 -6.06 -2.23
N PHE A 13 -6.76 -6.43 -1.77
CA PHE A 13 -7.66 -5.51 -1.07
C PHE A 13 -7.06 -5.03 0.27
N LEU A 14 -7.78 -4.14 0.95
CA LEU A 14 -7.33 -3.62 2.25
C LEU A 14 -7.08 -4.76 3.25
N GLY A 15 -5.96 -4.68 3.96
CA GLY A 15 -5.60 -5.66 4.97
C GLY A 15 -5.21 -7.05 4.44
N ALA A 16 -5.09 -7.26 3.13
CA ALA A 16 -4.74 -8.57 2.55
C ALA A 16 -3.28 -9.02 2.83
N GLY A 17 -2.45 -8.22 3.49
CA GLY A 17 -1.08 -8.60 3.86
C GLY A 17 -0.01 -8.31 2.80
N LYS A 18 -0.26 -7.42 1.84
CA LYS A 18 0.70 -7.05 0.77
C LYS A 18 2.05 -6.63 1.33
N THR A 19 2.02 -5.66 2.23
CA THR A 19 3.22 -5.11 2.87
C THR A 19 3.98 -6.19 3.64
N THR A 20 3.28 -7.06 4.36
CA THR A 20 3.89 -8.18 5.11
C THR A 20 4.60 -9.16 4.18
N LEU A 21 3.99 -9.50 3.04
CA LEU A 21 4.63 -10.36 2.05
C LEU A 21 5.88 -9.71 1.47
N LEU A 22 5.81 -8.42 1.16
CA LEU A 22 6.95 -7.67 0.63
C LEU A 22 8.10 -7.59 1.64
N GLN A 23 7.81 -7.37 2.93
CA GLN A 23 8.80 -7.42 4.02
C GLN A 23 9.49 -8.78 4.10
N HIS A 24 8.69 -9.86 3.98
CA HIS A 24 9.23 -11.21 3.97
C HIS A 24 10.20 -11.44 2.80
N TRP A 25 9.87 -10.96 1.60
CA TRP A 25 10.78 -11.06 0.45
C TRP A 25 12.04 -10.21 0.64
N LEU A 26 11.90 -9.02 1.23
CA LEU A 26 13.05 -8.17 1.56
C LEU A 26 14.02 -8.84 2.52
N ALA A 27 13.51 -9.56 3.52
CA ALA A 27 14.35 -10.31 4.46
C ALA A 27 15.13 -11.45 3.79
N GLN A 28 14.67 -11.89 2.61
CA GLN A 28 15.32 -12.95 1.82
C GLN A 28 16.05 -12.41 0.58
N LYS A 29 16.19 -11.09 0.46
CA LYS A 29 16.84 -10.45 -0.67
C LYS A 29 18.29 -10.98 -0.84
N PRO A 30 18.69 -11.41 -2.05
CA PRO A 30 20.08 -11.74 -2.30
C PRO A 30 21.01 -10.54 -2.07
N ALA A 31 22.13 -10.75 -1.39
CA ALA A 31 23.07 -9.68 -1.03
C ALA A 31 23.65 -8.93 -2.25
N HIS A 32 23.69 -9.58 -3.42
CA HIS A 32 24.24 -9.01 -4.64
C HIS A 32 23.19 -8.29 -5.51
N GLU A 33 21.90 -8.34 -5.16
CA GLU A 33 20.83 -7.65 -5.90
C GLU A 33 20.50 -6.30 -5.26
N ARG A 34 20.25 -5.31 -6.09
CA ARG A 34 19.64 -4.03 -5.69
C ARG A 34 18.15 -4.07 -5.98
N TRP A 35 17.35 -3.83 -4.95
CA TRP A 35 15.91 -3.82 -5.08
C TRP A 35 15.36 -2.41 -4.93
N ALA A 36 14.44 -2.03 -5.80
CA ALA A 36 13.67 -0.81 -5.67
C ALA A 36 12.21 -1.14 -5.39
N ILE A 37 11.58 -0.34 -4.53
CA ILE A 37 10.21 -0.53 -4.09
C ILE A 37 9.48 0.79 -4.18
N LEU A 38 8.41 0.82 -4.95
CA LEU A 38 7.49 1.93 -5.00
C LEU A 38 6.23 1.59 -4.23
N VAL A 39 5.98 2.33 -3.17
CA VAL A 39 4.80 2.14 -2.32
C VAL A 39 3.90 3.36 -2.35
N ASN A 40 2.63 3.14 -2.10
CA ASN A 40 1.69 4.25 -1.96
C ASN A 40 1.83 4.97 -0.63
N GLU A 41 2.39 4.30 0.38
CA GLU A 41 2.39 4.77 1.75
C GLU A 41 3.61 4.27 2.52
N PHE A 42 4.49 5.20 2.89
CA PHE A 42 5.76 4.90 3.55
C PHE A 42 5.58 4.20 4.92
N GLY A 43 4.53 4.58 5.67
CA GLY A 43 4.23 3.99 6.98
C GLY A 43 3.63 2.59 6.92
N ALA A 44 3.33 2.06 5.72
CA ALA A 44 2.78 0.72 5.56
C ALA A 44 3.85 -0.37 5.60
N ILE A 45 5.08 -0.04 5.26
CA ILE A 45 6.21 -0.95 5.42
C ILE A 45 6.76 -0.70 6.82
N GLY A 46 6.31 -1.49 7.81
CA GLY A 46 6.94 -1.57 9.13
C GLY A 46 8.31 -2.22 9.02
N LEU A 47 9.14 -1.68 8.13
CA LEU A 47 10.55 -1.97 8.11
C LEU A 47 11.10 -1.42 9.41
N ASP A 48 11.79 -2.26 10.19
CA ASP A 48 12.49 -1.83 11.37
C ASP A 48 13.16 -0.48 11.10
N ALA A 49 13.02 0.45 12.03
CA ALA A 49 13.56 1.80 11.93
C ALA A 49 15.04 1.83 11.50
N ALA A 50 15.78 0.72 11.70
CA ALA A 50 17.14 0.49 11.24
C ALA A 50 17.27 0.39 9.70
N LEU A 51 16.25 -0.15 8.98
CA LEU A 51 16.24 -0.18 7.51
C LEU A 51 15.73 1.14 6.91
N LEU A 52 14.92 1.89 7.67
CA LEU A 52 14.34 3.16 7.24
C LEU A 52 15.23 4.37 7.59
N SER A 53 16.10 4.27 8.58
CA SER A 53 17.05 5.34 8.93
C SER A 53 18.06 5.65 7.84
N GLY A 54 18.15 4.80 6.79
CA GLY A 54 18.88 5.07 5.55
C GLY A 54 18.08 5.70 4.43
N ALA A 55 16.75 5.86 4.55
CA ALA A 55 15.85 6.22 3.44
C ALA A 55 15.27 7.64 3.52
N THR A 56 15.77 8.49 4.41
CA THR A 56 15.45 9.93 4.37
C THR A 56 16.07 10.58 3.15
N GLU A 57 15.36 11.49 2.51
CA GLU A 57 15.72 12.17 1.26
C GLU A 57 17.13 12.82 1.22
N GLN A 58 17.88 12.78 2.32
CA GLN A 58 19.19 13.43 2.48
C GLN A 58 20.29 12.55 3.08
N SER A 59 20.08 11.26 3.34
CA SER A 59 21.14 10.42 3.86
C SER A 59 21.71 9.50 2.79
N ASP A 60 22.97 9.75 2.38
CA ASP A 60 23.83 8.87 1.58
C ASP A 60 24.24 7.57 2.32
N THR A 61 23.45 7.10 3.26
CA THR A 61 23.74 5.85 3.96
C THR A 61 23.22 4.69 3.15
N LYS A 62 24.13 4.02 2.47
CA LYS A 62 23.97 2.70 1.86
C LYS A 62 23.64 1.68 2.95
N THR A 63 22.39 1.40 3.16
CA THR A 63 21.95 0.18 3.83
C THR A 63 21.44 -0.78 2.77
N ASP A 64 22.23 -1.80 2.50
CA ASP A 64 21.89 -3.07 1.84
C ASP A 64 21.19 -3.03 0.48
N ASP A 65 21.46 -2.05 -0.38
CA ASP A 65 20.97 -2.02 -1.77
C ASP A 65 19.43 -2.16 -1.89
N VAL A 66 18.69 -1.59 -0.93
CA VAL A 66 17.23 -1.45 -0.97
C VAL A 66 16.85 0.02 -1.06
N PHE A 67 16.04 0.37 -2.06
CA PHE A 67 15.59 1.73 -2.32
C PHE A 67 14.08 1.79 -2.26
N ILE A 68 13.53 2.51 -1.29
CA ILE A 68 12.09 2.65 -1.13
C ILE A 68 11.69 4.08 -1.44
N GLN A 69 10.61 4.25 -2.18
CA GLN A 69 10.03 5.55 -2.47
C GLN A 69 8.51 5.51 -2.36
N GLU A 70 7.96 6.54 -1.75
CA GLU A 70 6.52 6.82 -1.72
C GLU A 70 6.13 7.73 -2.87
N VAL A 71 4.94 7.53 -3.41
CA VAL A 71 4.34 8.47 -4.36
C VAL A 71 3.65 9.58 -3.59
N ALA A 72 4.23 10.75 -3.58
CA ALA A 72 3.68 11.91 -2.92
C ALA A 72 2.35 12.36 -3.55
N GLY A 73 1.37 12.73 -2.72
CA GLY A 73 0.15 13.39 -3.19
C GLY A 73 -1.08 12.50 -3.36
N GLY A 74 -1.13 11.33 -2.74
CA GLY A 74 -2.33 10.49 -2.69
C GLY A 74 -2.18 9.11 -3.32
N CYS A 75 -3.31 8.43 -3.57
CA CYS A 75 -3.36 7.08 -4.12
C CYS A 75 -2.56 6.96 -5.43
N LEU A 76 -1.66 5.99 -5.49
CA LEU A 76 -0.82 5.63 -6.66
C LEU A 76 -1.65 5.46 -7.94
N CYS A 77 -2.91 5.13 -7.82
CA CYS A 77 -3.87 4.95 -8.89
C CYS A 77 -4.56 6.24 -9.31
N CYS A 78 -4.79 7.17 -8.38
CA CYS A 78 -5.27 8.51 -8.71
C CYS A 78 -4.13 9.34 -9.31
N ALA A 79 -2.89 9.00 -8.96
CA ALA A 79 -1.66 9.54 -9.50
C ALA A 79 -1.16 8.79 -10.75
N ALA A 80 -1.96 7.85 -11.34
CA ALA A 80 -1.61 7.12 -12.57
C ALA A 80 -1.48 8.07 -13.77
N GLY A 81 -0.53 8.95 -13.69
CA GLY A 81 -0.18 9.99 -14.65
C GLY A 81 1.19 10.55 -14.30
N VAL A 82 1.32 11.86 -14.36
CA VAL A 82 2.60 12.55 -14.15
C VAL A 82 3.26 12.21 -12.80
N PRO A 83 2.56 12.22 -11.64
CA PRO A 83 3.20 11.93 -10.35
C PRO A 83 3.81 10.53 -10.26
N LEU A 84 3.10 9.50 -10.75
CA LEU A 84 3.62 8.14 -10.80
C LEU A 84 4.85 8.04 -11.70
N THR A 85 4.78 8.64 -12.90
CA THR A 85 5.90 8.65 -13.86
C THR A 85 7.12 9.36 -13.28
N VAL A 86 6.94 10.48 -12.57
CA VAL A 86 8.05 11.21 -11.93
C VAL A 86 8.68 10.37 -10.82
N ALA A 87 7.86 9.73 -9.96
CA ALA A 87 8.35 8.87 -8.89
C ALA A 87 9.11 7.66 -9.46
N LEU A 88 8.56 7.00 -10.47
CA LEU A 88 9.21 5.88 -11.19
C LEU A 88 10.58 6.30 -11.74
N ASN A 89 10.63 7.38 -12.52
CA ASN A 89 11.86 7.83 -13.15
C ASN A 89 12.93 8.22 -12.13
N ARG A 90 12.53 8.90 -11.04
CA ARG A 90 13.43 9.27 -9.96
C ARG A 90 14.01 8.03 -9.28
N LEU A 91 13.15 7.07 -8.92
CA LEU A 91 13.55 5.85 -8.25
C LEU A 91 14.44 4.98 -9.13
N LEU A 92 14.08 4.75 -10.38
CA LEU A 92 14.86 3.95 -11.33
C LEU A 92 16.24 4.57 -11.60
N LYS A 93 16.31 5.89 -11.76
CA LYS A 93 17.59 6.61 -11.95
C LYS A 93 18.48 6.53 -10.73
N ARG A 94 17.91 6.66 -9.51
CA ARG A 94 18.65 6.62 -8.24
C ARG A 94 19.14 5.21 -7.90
N ALA A 95 18.25 4.22 -7.99
CA ALA A 95 18.50 2.87 -7.54
C ALA A 95 19.23 2.02 -8.57
N GLN A 96 19.00 2.22 -9.88
CA GLN A 96 19.46 1.32 -10.94
C GLN A 96 19.25 -0.16 -10.54
N PRO A 97 18.01 -0.57 -10.21
CA PRO A 97 17.76 -1.81 -9.50
C PRO A 97 17.88 -3.03 -10.42
N ASP A 98 18.24 -4.17 -9.81
CA ASP A 98 18.17 -5.48 -10.45
C ASP A 98 16.75 -6.04 -10.45
N ARG A 99 15.89 -5.56 -9.51
CA ARG A 99 14.47 -5.95 -9.38
C ARG A 99 13.65 -4.81 -8.83
N PHE A 100 12.42 -4.68 -9.32
CA PHE A 100 11.53 -3.61 -8.95
C PHE A 100 10.17 -4.14 -8.47
N PHE A 101 9.68 -3.62 -7.35
CA PHE A 101 8.39 -3.95 -6.78
C PHE A 101 7.53 -2.71 -6.68
N ILE A 102 6.23 -2.90 -6.94
CA ILE A 102 5.23 -1.85 -6.85
C ILE A 102 4.07 -2.34 -6.02
N GLU A 103 3.78 -1.65 -4.91
CA GLU A 103 2.65 -1.90 -4.03
C GLU A 103 1.66 -0.73 -4.08
N PRO A 104 0.60 -0.79 -4.89
CA PRO A 104 -0.47 0.19 -4.82
C PRO A 104 -1.33 0.01 -3.57
N THR A 105 -2.08 1.05 -3.19
CA THR A 105 -3.08 0.95 -2.11
C THR A 105 -4.11 -0.14 -2.38
N GLY A 106 -4.64 -0.75 -1.30
CA GLY A 106 -5.64 -1.80 -1.40
C GLY A 106 -6.97 -1.40 -2.05
N LEU A 107 -7.29 -0.11 -2.11
CA LEU A 107 -8.45 0.45 -2.82
C LEU A 107 -8.08 1.05 -4.18
N GLY A 108 -6.84 0.92 -4.58
CA GLY A 108 -6.37 1.47 -5.83
C GLY A 108 -6.87 0.75 -7.07
N HIS A 109 -6.71 1.41 -8.22
CA HIS A 109 -6.99 0.86 -9.54
C HIS A 109 -5.69 0.30 -10.16
N PRO A 110 -5.28 -0.93 -9.83
CA PRO A 110 -3.98 -1.46 -10.23
C PRO A 110 -3.86 -1.61 -11.74
N LYS A 111 -5.00 -1.70 -12.46
CA LYS A 111 -5.03 -1.69 -13.92
C LYS A 111 -4.44 -0.41 -14.51
N ALA A 112 -4.65 0.74 -13.86
CA ALA A 112 -4.07 2.01 -14.31
C ALA A 112 -2.55 2.04 -14.09
N VAL A 113 -2.08 1.49 -12.97
CA VAL A 113 -0.64 1.33 -12.69
C VAL A 113 -0.02 0.41 -13.74
N LEU A 114 -0.62 -0.75 -13.99
CA LEU A 114 -0.15 -1.71 -14.98
C LEU A 114 -0.05 -1.08 -16.38
N ALA A 115 -1.04 -0.28 -16.78
CA ALA A 115 -1.03 0.44 -18.06
C ALA A 115 0.13 1.42 -18.19
N VAL A 116 0.53 2.09 -17.09
CA VAL A 116 1.73 2.94 -17.09
C VAL A 116 3.00 2.11 -17.25
N LEU A 117 3.13 1.01 -16.50
CA LEU A 117 4.33 0.17 -16.52
C LEU A 117 4.56 -0.52 -17.87
N THR A 118 3.48 -0.93 -18.54
CA THR A 118 3.53 -1.57 -19.86
C THR A 118 3.48 -0.56 -21.03
N GLY A 119 3.37 0.73 -20.70
CA GLY A 119 3.29 1.81 -21.67
C GLY A 119 4.60 2.07 -22.42
N PRO A 120 4.53 2.81 -23.54
CA PRO A 120 5.68 3.03 -24.44
C PRO A 120 6.89 3.64 -23.73
N LEU A 121 6.66 4.43 -22.68
CA LEU A 121 7.73 5.11 -21.93
C LEU A 121 8.69 4.13 -21.23
N TYR A 122 8.17 2.97 -20.80
CA TYR A 122 8.94 1.96 -20.06
C TYR A 122 9.23 0.71 -20.88
N GLN A 123 8.81 0.68 -22.15
CA GLN A 123 9.11 -0.41 -23.06
C GLN A 123 10.63 -0.56 -23.24
N GLY A 124 11.15 -1.76 -22.98
CA GLY A 124 12.59 -2.04 -23.04
C GLY A 124 13.37 -1.62 -21.77
N VAL A 125 12.72 -0.96 -20.81
CA VAL A 125 13.28 -0.60 -19.50
C VAL A 125 12.77 -1.52 -18.40
N LEU A 126 11.45 -1.70 -18.31
CA LEU A 126 10.81 -2.61 -17.37
C LEU A 126 10.40 -3.89 -18.08
N ASP A 127 10.64 -5.00 -17.41
CA ASP A 127 10.13 -6.33 -17.77
C ASP A 127 9.03 -6.69 -16.75
N VAL A 128 7.80 -6.33 -17.08
CA VAL A 128 6.66 -6.55 -16.17
C VAL A 128 6.37 -8.03 -16.07
N GLN A 129 6.64 -8.56 -14.90
CA GLN A 129 6.42 -9.95 -14.52
C GLN A 129 4.98 -10.18 -14.07
N GLN A 130 4.71 -11.37 -13.57
CA GLN A 130 3.40 -11.76 -13.06
C GLN A 130 2.87 -10.78 -12.00
N THR A 131 1.62 -10.36 -12.16
CA THR A 131 0.87 -9.60 -11.16
C THR A 131 0.40 -10.54 -10.06
N VAL A 132 0.80 -10.27 -8.84
CA VAL A 132 0.45 -11.06 -7.66
C VAL A 132 -0.68 -10.37 -6.91
N THR A 133 -1.81 -11.06 -6.71
CA THR A 133 -2.94 -10.54 -5.93
C THR A 133 -3.12 -11.34 -4.64
N LEU A 134 -3.01 -10.65 -3.50
CA LEU A 134 -3.26 -11.26 -2.19
C LEU A 134 -4.74 -11.20 -1.85
N VAL A 135 -5.26 -12.30 -1.33
CA VAL A 135 -6.66 -12.45 -0.91
C VAL A 135 -6.71 -13.05 0.49
N ASP A 136 -7.39 -12.38 1.40
CA ASP A 136 -7.77 -12.96 2.69
C ASP A 136 -9.01 -13.84 2.48
N ALA A 137 -8.82 -15.18 2.43
CA ALA A 137 -9.89 -16.11 2.10
C ALA A 137 -11.04 -16.12 3.12
N ARG A 138 -10.81 -15.65 4.34
CA ARG A 138 -11.84 -15.56 5.39
C ARG A 138 -12.98 -14.62 4.99
N LEU A 139 -12.68 -13.64 4.13
CA LEU A 139 -13.61 -12.60 3.72
C LEU A 139 -14.38 -12.94 2.44
N ILE A 140 -14.10 -14.08 1.78
CA ILE A 140 -14.64 -14.39 0.46
C ILE A 140 -16.16 -14.58 0.46
N LYS A 141 -16.74 -14.99 1.61
CA LYS A 141 -18.19 -15.14 1.78
C LYS A 141 -18.91 -13.82 2.07
N ASP A 142 -18.19 -12.79 2.43
CA ASP A 142 -18.79 -11.45 2.60
C ASP A 142 -18.96 -10.80 1.22
N SER A 143 -20.21 -10.58 0.80
CA SER A 143 -20.52 -9.97 -0.50
C SER A 143 -19.97 -8.54 -0.63
N ARG A 144 -19.86 -7.79 0.47
CA ARG A 144 -19.25 -6.46 0.48
C ARG A 144 -17.77 -6.50 0.06
N TYR A 145 -17.10 -7.63 0.32
CA TYR A 145 -15.73 -7.87 -0.08
C TYR A 145 -15.67 -8.50 -1.50
N SER A 146 -16.33 -9.64 -1.68
CA SER A 146 -16.22 -10.46 -2.90
C SER A 146 -16.87 -9.83 -4.14
N GLU A 147 -17.88 -8.96 -3.95
CA GLU A 147 -18.54 -8.21 -5.03
C GLU A 147 -17.94 -6.81 -5.23
N HIS A 148 -17.01 -6.40 -4.37
CA HIS A 148 -16.43 -5.07 -4.46
C HIS A 148 -15.73 -4.86 -5.81
N PRO A 149 -16.03 -3.76 -6.54
CA PRO A 149 -15.48 -3.53 -7.88
C PRO A 149 -13.95 -3.55 -7.93
N THR A 150 -13.29 -2.94 -6.94
CA THR A 150 -11.82 -2.93 -6.85
C THR A 150 -11.26 -4.33 -6.62
N PHE A 151 -11.85 -5.12 -5.73
CA PHE A 151 -11.44 -6.50 -5.49
C PHE A 151 -11.54 -7.36 -6.76
N ARG A 152 -12.69 -7.27 -7.46
CA ARG A 152 -12.88 -7.97 -8.73
C ARG A 152 -11.91 -7.49 -9.82
N GLN A 153 -11.60 -6.20 -9.86
CA GLN A 153 -10.64 -5.63 -10.78
C GLN A 153 -9.20 -6.12 -10.49
N GLN A 154 -8.85 -6.26 -9.21
CA GLN A 154 -7.55 -6.81 -8.79
C GLN A 154 -7.41 -8.27 -9.23
N LEU A 155 -8.45 -9.08 -9.06
CA LEU A 155 -8.45 -10.47 -9.54
C LEU A 155 -8.44 -10.57 -11.07
N ALA A 156 -9.12 -9.66 -11.76
CA ALA A 156 -9.18 -9.66 -13.22
C ALA A 156 -7.82 -9.38 -13.91
N ILE A 157 -6.88 -8.76 -13.20
CA ILE A 157 -5.52 -8.51 -13.69
C ILE A 157 -4.47 -9.41 -13.04
N ALA A 158 -4.88 -10.29 -12.14
CA ALA A 158 -3.96 -11.19 -11.46
C ALA A 158 -3.46 -12.27 -12.40
N ASP A 159 -2.18 -12.56 -12.34
CA ASP A 159 -1.58 -13.77 -12.93
C ASP A 159 -1.49 -14.85 -11.87
N ARG A 160 -1.29 -14.45 -10.60
CA ARG A 160 -1.19 -15.33 -9.44
C ARG A 160 -2.03 -14.81 -8.28
N VAL A 161 -2.69 -15.72 -7.58
CA VAL A 161 -3.42 -15.41 -6.35
C VAL A 161 -2.73 -16.07 -5.17
N VAL A 162 -2.49 -15.27 -4.12
CA VAL A 162 -1.95 -15.74 -2.84
C VAL A 162 -3.05 -15.62 -1.79
N ALA A 163 -3.48 -16.77 -1.27
CA ALA A 163 -4.40 -16.86 -0.14
C ALA A 163 -3.62 -16.58 1.15
N SER A 164 -3.69 -15.34 1.60
CA SER A 164 -2.93 -14.83 2.74
C SER A 164 -3.55 -15.18 4.08
N LYS A 165 -2.78 -15.07 5.15
CA LYS A 165 -3.21 -15.34 6.54
C LYS A 165 -3.78 -16.74 6.73
N ALA A 166 -3.17 -17.73 6.07
CA ALA A 166 -3.65 -19.10 6.08
C ALA A 166 -3.55 -19.77 7.47
N ASP A 167 -2.73 -19.20 8.36
CA ASP A 167 -2.66 -19.55 9.79
C ASP A 167 -3.92 -19.21 10.58
N GLN A 168 -4.75 -18.31 10.07
CA GLN A 168 -6.00 -17.87 10.70
C GLN A 168 -7.24 -18.55 10.11
N TYR A 169 -7.08 -19.51 9.19
CA TYR A 169 -8.19 -20.26 8.62
C TYR A 169 -8.69 -21.32 9.62
N GLN A 170 -10.00 -21.39 9.79
CA GLN A 170 -10.64 -22.30 10.76
C GLN A 170 -11.37 -23.47 10.09
N GLY A 171 -11.49 -23.49 8.76
CA GLY A 171 -12.26 -24.53 8.06
C GLY A 171 -12.12 -24.51 6.55
N THR A 172 -13.19 -24.09 5.87
CA THR A 172 -13.34 -24.22 4.41
C THR A 172 -12.82 -23.03 3.61
N GLU A 173 -12.27 -22.00 4.25
CA GLU A 173 -11.96 -20.70 3.64
C GLU A 173 -11.11 -20.82 2.37
N PHE A 174 -10.10 -21.68 2.41
CA PHE A 174 -9.25 -21.91 1.24
C PHE A 174 -10.01 -22.63 0.11
N ALA A 175 -10.86 -23.60 0.44
CA ALA A 175 -11.69 -24.28 -0.53
C ALA A 175 -12.75 -23.33 -1.12
N ASP A 176 -13.34 -22.48 -0.28
CA ASP A 176 -14.32 -21.46 -0.69
C ASP A 176 -13.68 -20.46 -1.65
N LEU A 177 -12.46 -19.98 -1.35
CA LEU A 177 -11.71 -19.11 -2.26
C LEU A 177 -11.41 -19.82 -3.58
N THR A 178 -10.96 -21.09 -3.52
CA THR A 178 -10.64 -21.87 -4.73
C THR A 178 -11.88 -22.04 -5.60
N ALA A 179 -13.03 -22.37 -5.01
CA ALA A 179 -14.30 -22.48 -5.72
C ALA A 179 -14.74 -21.15 -6.32
N PHE A 180 -14.63 -20.06 -5.57
CA PHE A 180 -14.94 -18.71 -6.04
C PHE A 180 -14.09 -18.31 -7.24
N LEU A 181 -12.77 -18.54 -7.18
CA LEU A 181 -11.86 -18.24 -8.29
C LEU A 181 -12.19 -19.07 -9.51
N SER A 182 -12.39 -20.38 -9.36
CA SER A 182 -12.74 -21.28 -10.48
C SER A 182 -14.05 -20.87 -11.16
N ALA A 183 -15.04 -20.41 -10.38
CA ALA A 183 -16.34 -19.99 -10.93
C ALA A 183 -16.29 -18.61 -11.62
N ASN A 184 -15.52 -17.65 -11.09
CA ASN A 184 -15.55 -16.27 -11.55
C ASN A 184 -14.32 -15.87 -12.39
N PHE A 185 -13.20 -16.56 -12.22
CA PHE A 185 -11.91 -16.26 -12.87
C PHE A 185 -11.22 -17.54 -13.33
N PRO A 186 -11.84 -18.31 -14.24
CA PRO A 186 -11.40 -19.67 -14.63
C PRO A 186 -10.02 -19.73 -15.30
N LYS A 187 -9.45 -18.58 -15.69
CA LYS A 187 -8.10 -18.51 -16.26
C LYS A 187 -7.00 -18.45 -15.20
N LEU A 188 -7.35 -18.16 -13.94
CA LEU A 188 -6.38 -18.13 -12.87
C LEU A 188 -6.00 -19.54 -12.45
N ALA A 189 -4.71 -19.74 -12.18
CA ALA A 189 -4.23 -20.96 -11.54
C ALA A 189 -4.77 -21.06 -10.12
N ALA A 190 -4.70 -22.26 -9.54
CA ALA A 190 -5.07 -22.48 -8.15
C ALA A 190 -4.30 -21.51 -7.21
N PRO A 191 -4.96 -20.96 -6.17
CA PRO A 191 -4.32 -20.03 -5.27
C PRO A 191 -3.23 -20.73 -4.44
N MET A 192 -2.16 -20.00 -4.14
CA MET A 192 -1.08 -20.45 -3.24
C MET A 192 -1.41 -20.05 -1.81
N ARG A 193 -1.19 -20.94 -0.84
CA ARG A 193 -1.35 -20.59 0.58
C ARG A 193 -0.14 -19.82 1.10
N SER A 194 -0.39 -18.81 1.91
CA SER A 194 0.64 -18.04 2.60
C SER A 194 0.20 -17.72 4.03
N SER A 195 1.06 -17.99 4.99
CA SER A 195 0.85 -17.71 6.41
C SER A 195 2.01 -16.89 6.96
N ALA A 196 1.91 -16.42 8.20
CA ALA A 196 3.00 -15.75 8.89
C ALA A 196 4.22 -16.66 9.07
N GLU A 197 3.98 -17.96 9.36
CA GLU A 197 5.02 -18.97 9.58
C GLU A 197 5.59 -19.53 8.27
N GLN A 198 4.76 -19.61 7.23
CA GLN A 198 5.11 -20.16 5.92
C GLN A 198 4.66 -19.20 4.81
N PRO A 199 5.30 -18.04 4.70
CA PRO A 199 4.98 -17.08 3.63
C PRO A 199 5.49 -17.61 2.29
N VAL A 200 4.71 -17.37 1.24
CA VAL A 200 5.11 -17.71 -0.13
C VAL A 200 6.37 -16.93 -0.49
N SER A 201 7.42 -17.65 -0.88
CA SER A 201 8.66 -17.03 -1.34
C SER A 201 8.53 -16.50 -2.76
N LEU A 202 9.36 -15.51 -3.10
CA LEU A 202 9.44 -14.99 -4.48
C LEU A 202 9.85 -16.10 -5.46
N ALA A 203 10.77 -17.00 -5.05
CA ALA A 203 11.19 -18.12 -5.88
C ALA A 203 10.05 -19.10 -6.21
N GLN A 204 9.16 -19.38 -5.24
CA GLN A 204 7.97 -20.21 -5.49
C GLN A 204 7.01 -19.56 -6.50
N LEU A 205 6.79 -18.25 -6.38
CA LEU A 205 5.95 -17.52 -7.34
C LEU A 205 6.52 -17.53 -8.76
N LEU A 206 7.85 -17.47 -8.89
CA LEU A 206 8.52 -17.48 -10.18
C LEU A 206 8.68 -18.90 -10.75
N ALA A 207 8.81 -19.94 -9.91
CA ALA A 207 9.01 -21.32 -10.35
C ALA A 207 7.78 -21.93 -11.03
N ASP A 208 6.59 -21.54 -10.60
CA ASP A 208 5.31 -21.96 -11.21
C ASP A 208 4.96 -21.19 -12.49
N GLY A 209 5.86 -20.33 -12.95
CA GLY A 209 5.72 -19.62 -14.21
C GLY A 209 5.89 -20.57 -15.39
N THR A 210 4.78 -21.10 -15.91
CA THR A 210 4.75 -21.37 -17.35
C THR A 210 5.11 -20.07 -18.06
N ASP A 211 5.92 -20.12 -19.12
CA ASP A 211 6.19 -19.02 -20.06
C ASP A 211 4.91 -18.49 -20.74
N ALA A 212 3.84 -18.33 -20.00
CA ALA A 212 2.66 -17.65 -20.46
C ALA A 212 3.06 -16.17 -20.60
N PRO A 213 3.09 -15.64 -21.82
CA PRO A 213 3.37 -14.23 -22.00
C PRO A 213 2.38 -13.45 -21.13
N VAL A 214 2.89 -12.48 -20.36
CA VAL A 214 2.06 -11.45 -19.73
C VAL A 214 0.94 -11.14 -20.72
N VAL A 215 -0.29 -11.49 -20.38
CA VAL A 215 -1.41 -11.23 -21.27
C VAL A 215 -1.31 -9.76 -21.58
N ALA A 216 -1.01 -9.44 -22.84
CA ALA A 216 -0.92 -8.06 -23.28
C ALA A 216 -2.30 -7.47 -23.01
N HIS A 217 -2.46 -6.87 -21.83
CA HIS A 217 -3.64 -6.12 -21.49
C HIS A 217 -3.62 -4.89 -22.38
N SER A 218 -4.11 -5.07 -23.63
CA SER A 218 -4.41 -3.95 -24.51
C SER A 218 -5.46 -3.13 -23.79
N ALA A 219 -4.97 -2.17 -23.00
CA ALA A 219 -5.82 -1.17 -22.40
C ALA A 219 -6.52 -0.44 -23.54
N PRO A 220 -7.86 -0.38 -23.57
CA PRO A 220 -8.52 0.56 -24.44
C PRO A 220 -7.91 1.92 -24.12
N ALA A 221 -7.56 2.70 -25.16
CA ALA A 221 -7.06 4.05 -24.99
C ALA A 221 -8.05 4.81 -24.11
N LEU A 222 -7.73 4.90 -22.82
CA LEU A 222 -8.47 5.75 -21.91
C LEU A 222 -8.17 7.17 -22.36
N THR A 223 -9.15 7.78 -23.01
CA THR A 223 -9.17 9.22 -23.18
C THR A 223 -9.27 9.79 -21.77
N ILE A 224 -8.10 10.06 -21.19
CA ILE A 224 -8.00 10.69 -19.88
C ILE A 224 -8.46 12.11 -20.10
N ALA A 225 -9.73 12.38 -19.84
CA ALA A 225 -10.17 13.73 -19.57
C ALA A 225 -9.30 14.20 -18.40
N GLN A 226 -8.38 15.13 -18.70
CA GLN A 226 -7.52 15.71 -17.68
C GLN A 226 -8.43 16.33 -16.62
N PRO A 227 -8.52 15.82 -15.40
CA PRO A 227 -9.16 16.57 -14.34
C PRO A 227 -8.30 17.84 -14.18
N ARG A 228 -8.91 18.98 -14.34
CA ARG A 228 -8.28 20.24 -13.89
C ARG A 228 -8.13 20.11 -12.39
N ILE A 229 -6.95 19.69 -11.95
CA ILE A 229 -6.59 19.73 -10.54
C ILE A 229 -6.45 21.20 -10.20
N ASN A 230 -7.51 21.79 -9.66
CA ASN A 230 -7.35 22.97 -8.82
C ASN A 230 -6.61 22.46 -7.57
N LEU A 231 -5.30 22.51 -7.60
CA LEU A 231 -4.51 22.44 -6.38
C LEU A 231 -4.96 23.62 -5.52
N PRO A 232 -5.56 23.40 -4.36
CA PRO A 232 -5.69 24.47 -3.40
C PRO A 232 -4.27 24.96 -3.13
N LEU A 233 -4.06 26.25 -3.11
CA LEU A 233 -2.85 26.87 -2.59
C LEU A 233 -2.53 26.13 -1.29
N GLY A 234 -1.32 25.56 -1.22
CA GLY A 234 -0.92 24.76 -0.05
C GLY A 234 -1.20 25.53 1.24
N PRO A 235 -1.42 24.82 2.36
CA PRO A 235 -1.73 25.48 3.63
C PRO A 235 -0.67 26.50 3.94
N ALA A 236 -1.07 27.55 4.65
CA ALA A 236 -0.13 28.55 5.14
C ALA A 236 0.98 27.84 5.93
N PRO A 237 2.24 28.29 5.86
CA PRO A 237 3.32 27.69 6.65
C PRO A 237 2.91 27.64 8.13
N GLY A 238 2.88 26.43 8.69
CA GLY A 238 2.52 26.21 10.11
C GLY A 238 1.10 25.76 10.37
N ASP A 239 0.29 25.38 9.35
CA ASP A 239 -1.03 24.77 9.57
C ASP A 239 -1.06 23.27 9.17
N TRP A 240 -2.09 22.57 9.61
CA TRP A 240 -2.33 21.18 9.25
C TRP A 240 -2.71 21.02 7.78
N VAL A 241 -2.18 20.00 7.15
CA VAL A 241 -2.64 19.57 5.82
C VAL A 241 -3.73 18.54 5.99
N CYS A 242 -4.91 18.77 5.42
CA CYS A 242 -5.99 17.78 5.34
C CYS A 242 -6.28 17.44 3.88
N LEU A 243 -6.19 16.17 3.55
CA LEU A 243 -6.47 15.64 2.22
C LEU A 243 -7.68 14.71 2.29
N GLN A 244 -8.61 14.87 1.35
CA GLN A 244 -9.76 14.00 1.21
C GLN A 244 -9.76 13.37 -0.17
N ASN A 245 -10.12 12.09 -0.22
CA ASN A 245 -10.25 11.37 -1.46
C ASN A 245 -11.44 10.41 -1.39
N SER A 246 -11.99 10.05 -2.55
CA SER A 246 -13.05 9.05 -2.63
C SER A 246 -12.82 8.15 -3.82
N SER A 247 -12.98 6.86 -3.63
CA SER A 247 -12.85 5.86 -4.68
C SER A 247 -13.69 4.64 -4.37
N ALA A 248 -14.45 4.15 -5.33
CA ALA A 248 -15.18 2.90 -5.25
C ALA A 248 -16.12 2.76 -4.03
N GLY A 249 -16.75 3.85 -3.59
CA GLY A 249 -17.65 3.86 -2.42
C GLY A 249 -16.96 4.01 -1.07
N TYR A 250 -15.62 4.13 -1.06
CA TYR A 250 -14.85 4.46 0.12
C TYR A 250 -14.37 5.91 0.10
N TYR A 251 -14.19 6.45 1.29
CA TYR A 251 -13.73 7.81 1.51
C TYR A 251 -12.49 7.75 2.39
N SER A 252 -11.41 8.38 1.98
CA SER A 252 -10.23 8.55 2.81
C SER A 252 -10.09 10.00 3.24
N ILE A 253 -9.76 10.19 4.51
CA ILE A 253 -9.43 11.49 5.08
C ILE A 253 -8.07 11.33 5.77
N GLY A 254 -7.09 12.11 5.34
CA GLY A 254 -5.74 12.10 5.91
C GLY A 254 -5.36 13.47 6.44
N TRP A 255 -4.69 13.50 7.59
CA TRP A 255 -4.09 14.70 8.16
C TRP A 255 -2.59 14.52 8.31
N GLN A 256 -1.87 15.55 7.95
CA GLN A 256 -0.48 15.73 8.32
C GLN A 256 -0.43 16.88 9.32
N PHE A 257 0.06 16.57 10.52
CA PHE A 257 0.16 17.49 11.63
C PHE A 257 1.55 18.14 11.69
N LEU A 258 1.70 19.16 12.51
CA LEU A 258 3.01 19.75 12.72
C LEU A 258 3.91 18.78 13.50
N PRO A 259 5.23 18.76 13.24
CA PRO A 259 6.16 17.92 14.00
C PRO A 259 6.18 18.24 15.50
N THR A 260 5.79 19.46 15.86
CA THR A 260 5.70 19.93 17.26
C THR A 260 4.44 19.51 17.97
N ASP A 261 3.39 19.13 17.23
CA ASP A 261 2.13 18.73 17.84
C ASP A 261 2.31 17.45 18.66
N ARG A 262 1.68 17.42 19.82
CA ARG A 262 1.63 16.27 20.71
C ARG A 262 0.18 15.98 21.03
N PHE A 263 -0.22 14.73 20.89
CA PHE A 263 -1.58 14.29 21.12
C PHE A 263 -1.70 13.53 22.43
N ASP A 264 -2.87 13.63 23.06
CA ASP A 264 -3.30 12.71 24.10
C ASP A 264 -3.72 11.39 23.41
N PRO A 265 -3.02 10.25 23.65
CA PRO A 265 -3.34 8.98 23.02
C PRO A 265 -4.77 8.53 23.31
N SER A 266 -5.22 8.68 24.57
CA SER A 266 -6.55 8.22 25.01
C SER A 266 -7.67 9.01 24.33
N ALA A 267 -7.53 10.33 24.25
CA ALA A 267 -8.49 11.19 23.57
C ALA A 267 -8.54 10.91 22.05
N LEU A 268 -7.38 10.68 21.43
CA LEU A 268 -7.29 10.36 20.02
C LEU A 268 -7.92 8.99 19.69
N ILE A 269 -7.62 7.96 20.46
CA ILE A 269 -8.19 6.61 20.30
C ILE A 269 -9.70 6.66 20.48
N ALA A 270 -10.21 7.33 21.51
CA ALA A 270 -11.65 7.49 21.73
C ALA A 270 -12.35 8.19 20.56
N LEU A 271 -11.72 9.20 19.97
CA LEU A 271 -12.24 9.86 18.77
C LEU A 271 -12.28 8.92 17.57
N ILE A 272 -11.22 8.14 17.36
CA ILE A 272 -11.14 7.16 16.27
C ILE A 272 -12.22 6.08 16.44
N ASP A 273 -12.43 5.59 17.66
CA ASP A 273 -13.44 4.56 17.96
C ASP A 273 -14.88 5.06 17.74
N GLU A 274 -15.14 6.31 18.04
CA GLU A 274 -16.43 6.94 17.75
C GLU A 274 -16.67 7.09 16.24
N VAL A 275 -15.66 7.47 15.49
CA VAL A 275 -15.73 7.61 14.03
C VAL A 275 -15.96 6.27 13.33
N ARG A 276 -15.49 5.16 13.91
CA ARG A 276 -15.61 3.80 13.39
C ARG A 276 -15.13 3.69 11.93
N PRO A 277 -13.89 4.03 11.62
CA PRO A 277 -13.36 3.86 10.29
C PRO A 277 -13.19 2.37 9.97
N ILE A 278 -13.26 2.02 8.68
CA ILE A 278 -12.93 0.66 8.21
C ILE A 278 -11.45 0.38 8.45
N ARG A 279 -10.61 1.38 8.29
CA ARG A 279 -9.17 1.30 8.52
C ARG A 279 -8.64 2.59 9.10
N VAL A 280 -7.71 2.45 10.04
CA VAL A 280 -6.92 3.53 10.60
C VAL A 280 -5.45 3.25 10.36
N LYS A 281 -4.74 4.26 9.94
CA LYS A 281 -3.27 4.31 10.04
C LYS A 281 -2.88 5.62 10.67
N ALA A 282 -2.05 5.54 11.70
CA ALA A 282 -1.56 6.72 12.37
C ALA A 282 -0.11 6.55 12.82
N TRP A 283 0.62 7.63 12.76
CA TRP A 283 1.90 7.82 13.41
C TRP A 283 1.82 9.16 14.10
N ILE A 284 1.69 9.15 15.40
CA ILE A 284 1.30 10.32 16.20
C ILE A 284 2.34 10.57 17.29
N ASN A 285 2.78 11.81 17.38
CA ASN A 285 3.65 12.23 18.47
C ASN A 285 2.82 12.41 19.74
N THR A 286 3.29 11.84 20.85
CA THR A 286 2.70 11.93 22.18
C THR A 286 3.65 12.65 23.15
N ALA A 287 3.26 12.80 24.41
CA ALA A 287 4.12 13.39 25.44
C ALA A 287 5.39 12.55 25.72
N VAL A 288 5.29 11.23 25.57
CA VAL A 288 6.34 10.27 25.97
C VAL A 288 7.01 9.55 24.79
N GLY A 289 6.61 9.85 23.56
CA GLY A 289 7.17 9.18 22.38
C GLY A 289 6.25 9.25 21.17
N SER A 290 6.13 8.16 20.41
CA SER A 290 5.23 8.05 19.27
C SER A 290 4.26 6.89 19.41
N LEU A 291 3.00 7.11 19.03
CA LEU A 291 1.95 6.12 18.96
C LEU A 291 1.76 5.72 17.49
N GLN A 292 1.85 4.42 17.22
CA GLN A 292 1.56 3.85 15.91
C GLN A 292 0.25 3.06 15.98
N ILE A 293 -0.67 3.37 15.07
CA ILE A 293 -1.93 2.65 14.95
C ILE A 293 -2.04 2.09 13.53
N ASN A 294 -2.29 0.78 13.41
CA ASN A 294 -2.64 0.15 12.15
C ASN A 294 -3.77 -0.85 12.40
N ARG A 295 -5.01 -0.37 12.28
CA ARG A 295 -6.21 -1.12 12.65
C ARG A 295 -7.18 -1.19 11.48
N THR A 296 -7.78 -2.37 11.25
CA THR A 296 -8.84 -2.59 10.26
C THR A 296 -10.07 -3.17 10.98
N LEU A 297 -11.26 -2.67 10.69
CA LEU A 297 -12.50 -3.13 11.30
C LEU A 297 -12.68 -4.64 11.10
N GLY A 298 -12.91 -5.39 12.20
CA GLY A 298 -13.08 -6.85 12.18
C GLY A 298 -11.78 -7.67 12.18
N ALA A 299 -10.61 -7.05 12.29
CA ALA A 299 -9.35 -7.74 12.51
C ALA A 299 -9.02 -7.78 14.02
N GLU A 300 -8.77 -8.98 14.57
CA GLU A 300 -8.39 -9.16 15.98
C GLU A 300 -6.96 -8.68 16.30
N THR A 301 -6.17 -8.34 15.30
CA THR A 301 -4.80 -7.84 15.46
C THR A 301 -4.76 -6.31 15.42
N GLU A 302 -4.93 -5.71 16.56
CA GLU A 302 -4.63 -4.30 16.81
C GLU A 302 -3.14 -4.20 17.18
N THR A 303 -2.37 -3.49 16.36
CA THR A 303 -0.99 -3.18 16.73
C THR A 303 -0.96 -1.73 17.20
N GLU A 304 -1.13 -1.55 18.49
CA GLU A 304 -0.81 -0.30 19.18
C GLU A 304 0.57 -0.48 19.80
N THR A 305 1.55 0.24 19.30
CA THR A 305 2.91 0.20 19.87
C THR A 305 3.30 1.62 20.25
N GLU A 306 3.38 1.86 21.56
CA GLU A 306 4.08 3.03 22.06
C GLU A 306 5.58 2.71 22.06
N THR A 307 6.35 3.49 21.32
CA THR A 307 7.81 3.40 21.33
C THR A 307 8.35 4.68 21.95
N GLU A 308 9.10 4.54 23.03
CA GLU A 308 9.94 5.62 23.55
C GLU A 308 11.03 5.91 22.50
N SER A 309 10.94 7.07 21.85
CA SER A 309 11.92 7.50 20.86
C SER A 309 12.84 8.56 21.47
N GLU A 310 14.11 8.28 21.54
CA GLU A 310 15.16 9.19 22.05
C GLU A 310 15.60 10.26 21.03
N ALA A 311 14.98 10.44 19.87
CA ALA A 311 15.42 11.44 18.89
C ALA A 311 14.32 12.47 18.56
N PRO A 312 14.38 13.68 19.09
CA PRO A 312 13.54 14.78 18.63
C PRO A 312 14.09 15.33 17.32
N GLY A 313 13.39 15.07 16.19
CA GLY A 313 13.79 15.79 14.98
C GLY A 313 13.17 15.39 13.64
N GLN A 314 12.63 14.21 13.46
CA GLN A 314 12.09 13.76 12.15
C GLN A 314 10.84 12.86 12.24
N SER A 315 9.96 13.08 13.19
CA SER A 315 8.76 12.26 13.29
C SER A 315 7.69 12.74 12.31
N VAL A 316 7.30 11.86 11.39
CA VAL A 316 6.10 12.04 10.58
C VAL A 316 4.91 11.96 11.51
N ASN A 317 4.16 13.05 11.67
CA ASN A 317 2.99 13.16 12.55
C ASN A 317 1.76 13.17 11.65
N ARG A 318 1.06 12.02 11.52
CA ARG A 318 -0.03 11.86 10.56
C ARG A 318 -1.10 10.88 11.01
N LEU A 319 -2.33 11.08 10.53
CA LEU A 319 -3.47 10.19 10.70
C LEU A 319 -4.16 10.01 9.36
N GLU A 320 -4.52 8.77 8.99
CA GLU A 320 -5.38 8.46 7.87
C GLU A 320 -6.53 7.57 8.31
N LEU A 321 -7.74 7.94 7.90
CA LEU A 321 -8.97 7.18 8.12
C LEU A 321 -9.56 6.78 6.77
N ILE A 322 -9.96 5.51 6.63
CA ILE A 322 -10.74 5.00 5.50
C ILE A 322 -12.13 4.65 6.01
N LEU A 323 -13.16 5.13 5.32
CA LEU A 323 -14.56 5.08 5.71
C LEU A 323 -15.42 4.53 4.56
N ASP A 324 -16.53 3.90 4.89
CA ASP A 324 -17.59 3.48 3.95
C ASP A 324 -18.64 4.58 3.68
N ARG A 325 -18.46 5.74 4.27
CA ARG A 325 -19.36 6.89 4.17
C ARG A 325 -18.57 8.19 4.05
N ALA A 326 -19.18 9.16 3.38
CA ALA A 326 -18.63 10.51 3.36
C ALA A 326 -18.73 11.15 4.75
N LEU A 327 -17.63 11.74 5.20
CA LEU A 327 -17.59 12.60 6.40
C LEU A 327 -17.01 13.94 6.03
N ASP A 328 -17.54 14.99 6.67
CA ASP A 328 -16.94 16.31 6.59
C ASP A 328 -15.66 16.36 7.45
N ALA A 329 -14.55 16.72 6.83
CA ALA A 329 -13.28 16.80 7.53
C ALA A 329 -13.19 18.00 8.48
N ALA A 330 -13.95 19.07 8.27
CA ALA A 330 -13.83 20.28 9.08
C ALA A 330 -14.23 20.08 10.56
N PRO A 331 -15.40 19.48 10.87
CA PRO A 331 -15.74 19.15 12.27
C PRO A 331 -14.75 18.15 12.89
N LEU A 332 -14.28 17.18 12.10
CA LEU A 332 -13.36 16.19 12.59
C LEU A 332 -11.97 16.79 12.88
N THR A 333 -11.51 17.71 12.04
CA THR A 333 -10.27 18.48 12.27
C THR A 333 -10.35 19.29 13.57
N THR A 334 -11.50 19.91 13.84
CA THR A 334 -11.72 20.65 15.09
C THR A 334 -11.62 19.73 16.32
N ARG A 335 -12.19 18.52 16.22
CA ARG A 335 -12.12 17.52 17.30
C ARG A 335 -10.71 16.96 17.48
N LEU A 336 -9.98 16.76 16.39
CA LEU A 336 -8.57 16.36 16.44
C LEU A 336 -7.71 17.43 17.13
N ARG A 337 -7.98 18.72 16.90
CA ARG A 337 -7.30 19.81 17.62
C ARG A 337 -7.58 19.78 19.13
N ALA A 338 -8.75 19.33 19.54
CA ALA A 338 -9.09 19.17 20.97
C ALA A 338 -8.36 17.97 21.62
N CYS A 339 -7.77 17.07 20.83
CA CYS A 339 -6.92 15.98 21.34
C CYS A 339 -5.45 16.40 21.52
N LEU A 340 -5.06 17.65 21.19
CA LEU A 340 -3.71 18.14 21.43
C LEU A 340 -3.46 18.34 22.91
N LEU A 341 -2.25 18.00 23.32
CA LEU A 341 -1.75 18.36 24.66
C LEU A 341 -1.40 19.87 24.69
N SER A 342 -1.71 20.52 25.78
CA SER A 342 -1.49 21.95 25.98
C SER A 342 0.00 22.29 26.13
#